data_d4ea25876dbc75f76fb279d7d9fb9191
#
_entry.id   d4ea25876dbc75f76fb279d7d9fb9191
#
_cell.length_a   1.000
_cell.length_b   1.000
_cell.length_c   1.000
_cell.angle_alpha   90.00
_cell.angle_beta   90.00
_cell.angle_gamma   90.00
#
_symmetry.space_group_name_H-M   'P 1'
#
loop_
_entity.id
_entity.type
_entity.pdbx_description
1 polymer ?
#
loop_
_entity_poly.entity_id
_entity_poly.type
_entity_poly.pdbx_seq_one_letter_code
_entity_poly.pdbx_strand_id
1 'polypeptide(L)'
;SHAILGGTPNHGVWHEVQGMPAGSEFAGAGPFLRGLNAPKNAVGDEVAGPVKWLTLRSDNNDKYAQPDGLWIGRRGQPTGVTHAGPELKGATNVVLPRVDHRETSFSPAAFEATYRFITGRAPRTLDIVPEQRTVLSGQVGGLGVSSTDPASGNFQNNLPLPGARVEIFALDPATGERRGAAAHTQTVAAVGRWGPFTARRGGPYEVVVTAAGRGPP
;
A
#
# COMPACT_ATOMS: atom_id res chain seq x y z
N SER A 1 9.03 5.40 17.96
CA SER A 1 8.70 4.96 16.59
C SER A 1 7.19 4.79 16.46
N HIS A 2 6.68 4.89 15.23
CA HIS A 2 5.26 4.75 14.90
C HIS A 2 5.09 3.75 13.76
N ALA A 3 4.03 2.97 13.80
CA ALA A 3 3.56 2.11 12.72
C ALA A 3 2.14 2.51 12.35
N ILE A 4 1.87 2.71 11.07
CA ILE A 4 0.57 3.08 10.55
C ILE A 4 0.12 2.02 9.55
N LEU A 5 -1.04 1.46 9.78
CA LEU A 5 -1.63 0.36 9.01
C LEU A 5 -2.92 0.87 8.34
N GLY A 6 -2.85 1.20 7.06
CA GLY A 6 -4.01 1.64 6.28
C GLY A 6 -4.64 0.47 5.52
N GLY A 7 -5.91 0.20 5.74
CA GLY A 7 -6.65 -0.88 5.09
C GLY A 7 -6.07 -2.28 5.32
N THR A 8 -5.25 -2.46 6.33
CA THR A 8 -4.56 -3.73 6.59
C THR A 8 -5.52 -4.74 7.19
N PRO A 9 -5.57 -5.98 6.66
CA PRO A 9 -6.45 -7.03 7.17
C PRO A 9 -5.87 -7.70 8.42
N ASN A 10 -5.73 -6.93 9.50
CA ASN A 10 -5.11 -7.39 10.76
C ASN A 10 -5.75 -8.64 11.34
N HIS A 11 -7.06 -8.83 11.13
CA HIS A 11 -7.82 -10.03 11.52
C HIS A 11 -8.34 -10.80 10.31
N GLY A 12 -7.65 -10.69 9.17
CA GLY A 12 -8.01 -11.33 7.93
C GLY A 12 -9.09 -10.61 7.13
N VAL A 13 -9.44 -11.16 5.99
CA VAL A 13 -10.61 -10.75 5.19
C VAL A 13 -11.85 -11.59 5.54
N TRP A 14 -11.66 -12.70 6.24
CA TRP A 14 -12.65 -13.52 6.93
C TRP A 14 -12.16 -13.75 8.36
N HIS A 15 -13.03 -13.48 9.32
CA HIS A 15 -12.68 -13.72 10.72
C HIS A 15 -12.51 -15.21 11.01
N GLU A 16 -13.46 -16.02 10.54
CA GLU A 16 -13.40 -17.47 10.62
C GLU A 16 -12.71 -18.09 9.41
N VAL A 17 -12.32 -19.36 9.51
CA VAL A 17 -11.67 -20.10 8.41
C VAL A 17 -12.63 -20.42 7.25
N GLN A 18 -13.93 -20.35 7.47
CA GLN A 18 -14.95 -20.68 6.47
C GLN A 18 -14.85 -19.73 5.26
N GLY A 19 -14.68 -20.31 4.08
CA GLY A 19 -14.58 -19.55 2.82
C GLY A 19 -13.17 -19.20 2.36
N MET A 20 -12.18 -19.47 3.20
CA MET A 20 -10.75 -19.31 2.83
C MET A 20 -10.04 -20.67 2.86
N PRO A 21 -9.06 -20.92 1.96
CA PRO A 21 -8.20 -22.09 2.06
C PRO A 21 -7.55 -22.19 3.44
N ALA A 22 -7.45 -23.42 3.94
CA ALA A 22 -6.80 -23.70 5.22
C ALA A 22 -5.37 -23.26 5.20
N GLY A 23 -4.77 -22.47 5.66
CA GLY A 23 -3.39 -21.95 5.54
C GLY A 23 -3.29 -20.62 4.82
N SER A 24 -4.42 -20.03 4.39
CA SER A 24 -4.43 -18.67 3.87
C SER A 24 -4.03 -17.68 4.98
N GLU A 25 -3.09 -16.81 4.68
CA GLU A 25 -2.68 -15.72 5.58
C GLU A 25 -3.80 -14.67 5.77
N PHE A 26 -4.85 -14.73 4.96
CA PHE A 26 -6.04 -13.86 5.07
C PHE A 26 -7.17 -14.46 5.91
N ALA A 27 -7.01 -15.69 6.41
CA ALA A 27 -7.97 -16.31 7.32
C ALA A 27 -7.73 -15.88 8.75
N GLY A 28 -8.64 -15.11 9.36
CA GLY A 28 -8.47 -14.53 10.69
C GLY A 28 -8.24 -15.57 11.79
N ALA A 29 -8.97 -16.68 11.73
CA ALA A 29 -8.78 -17.82 12.64
C ALA A 29 -7.70 -18.81 12.16
N GLY A 30 -7.00 -18.52 11.04
CA GLY A 30 -5.90 -19.34 10.54
C GLY A 30 -4.65 -19.28 11.43
N PRO A 31 -3.74 -20.25 11.28
CA PRO A 31 -2.56 -20.35 12.13
C PRO A 31 -1.64 -19.11 12.04
N PHE A 32 -1.54 -18.52 10.85
CA PHE A 32 -0.70 -17.35 10.63
C PHE A 32 -1.19 -16.14 11.46
N LEU A 33 -2.45 -15.71 11.26
CA LEU A 33 -2.98 -14.53 11.98
C LEU A 33 -3.18 -14.78 13.47
N ARG A 34 -3.53 -16.00 13.87
CA ARG A 34 -3.55 -16.34 15.31
C ARG A 34 -2.18 -16.25 15.95
N GLY A 35 -1.13 -16.69 15.26
CA GLY A 35 0.25 -16.53 15.73
C GLY A 35 0.69 -15.06 15.76
N LEU A 36 0.38 -14.32 14.70
CA LEU A 36 0.71 -12.90 14.60
C LEU A 36 0.01 -12.06 15.67
N ASN A 37 -1.28 -12.32 15.91
CA ASN A 37 -2.12 -11.59 16.86
C ASN A 37 -2.14 -12.24 18.25
N ALA A 38 -1.26 -13.20 18.53
CA ALA A 38 -1.13 -13.75 19.87
C ALA A 38 -0.80 -12.63 20.88
N PRO A 39 -1.37 -12.67 22.10
CA PRO A 39 -1.15 -11.65 23.10
C PRO A 39 0.35 -11.36 23.33
N LYS A 40 0.71 -10.09 23.35
CA LYS A 40 2.09 -9.62 23.55
C LYS A 40 2.35 -9.19 25.00
N ASN A 41 1.29 -9.08 25.80
CA ASN A 41 1.36 -8.71 27.22
C ASN A 41 0.21 -9.33 28.02
N ALA A 42 0.23 -9.11 29.33
CA ALA A 42 -0.76 -9.68 30.26
C ALA A 42 -2.20 -9.13 30.09
N VAL A 43 -2.35 -7.97 29.46
CA VAL A 43 -3.69 -7.39 29.20
C VAL A 43 -4.29 -7.86 27.86
N GLY A 44 -3.52 -8.65 27.10
CA GLY A 44 -4.02 -9.27 25.88
C GLY A 44 -3.85 -8.41 24.62
N ASP A 45 -2.97 -7.41 24.64
CA ASP A 45 -2.68 -6.63 23.43
C ASP A 45 -1.99 -7.50 22.37
N GLU A 46 -2.40 -7.31 21.12
CA GLU A 46 -1.86 -7.98 19.94
C GLU A 46 -0.63 -7.26 19.39
N VAL A 47 -0.46 -6.00 19.77
CA VAL A 47 0.73 -5.19 19.51
C VAL A 47 1.22 -4.56 20.82
N ALA A 48 2.52 -4.53 21.03
CA ALA A 48 3.12 -3.99 22.24
C ALA A 48 4.54 -3.46 21.97
N GLY A 49 5.18 -2.95 23.03
CA GLY A 49 6.55 -2.45 22.98
C GLY A 49 6.64 -0.95 22.70
N PRO A 50 7.83 -0.45 22.29
CA PRO A 50 8.08 0.99 22.15
C PRO A 50 7.46 1.61 20.89
N VAL A 51 6.92 0.80 20.01
CA VAL A 51 6.24 1.27 18.79
C VAL A 51 4.80 1.61 19.11
N LYS A 52 4.36 2.80 18.75
CA LYS A 52 2.96 3.19 18.79
C LYS A 52 2.29 2.76 17.48
N TRP A 53 1.11 2.17 17.58
CA TRP A 53 0.39 1.58 16.45
C TRP A 53 -0.90 2.34 16.17
N LEU A 54 -1.12 2.66 14.90
CA LEU A 54 -2.35 3.25 14.37
C LEU A 54 -2.90 2.33 13.28
N THR A 55 -4.19 2.00 13.35
CA THR A 55 -4.90 1.39 12.23
C THR A 55 -5.91 2.37 11.66
N LEU A 56 -5.94 2.48 10.35
CA LEU A 56 -6.91 3.26 9.60
C LEU A 56 -7.80 2.31 8.83
N ARG A 57 -9.08 2.30 9.14
CA ARG A 57 -10.08 1.47 8.46
C ARG A 57 -11.08 2.35 7.74
N SER A 58 -11.48 1.90 6.56
CA SER A 58 -12.67 2.44 5.90
C SER A 58 -13.92 2.05 6.71
N ASP A 59 -14.99 2.74 6.46
CA ASP A 59 -16.33 2.27 6.80
C ASP A 59 -16.78 1.19 5.80
N ASN A 60 -18.01 1.16 5.32
CA ASN A 60 -18.49 0.15 4.37
C ASN A 60 -18.06 0.38 2.90
N ASN A 61 -17.20 1.36 2.61
CA ASN A 61 -16.72 1.60 1.25
C ASN A 61 -15.54 0.71 0.85
N ASP A 62 -14.91 0.05 1.80
CA ASP A 62 -13.87 -0.93 1.49
C ASP A 62 -14.51 -2.25 1.05
N LYS A 63 -14.32 -2.59 -0.23
CA LYS A 63 -14.86 -3.85 -0.80
C LYS A 63 -14.33 -5.12 -0.13
N TYR A 64 -13.18 -5.04 0.53
CA TYR A 64 -12.56 -6.19 1.21
C TYR A 64 -13.07 -6.36 2.65
N ALA A 65 -13.83 -5.42 3.17
CA ALA A 65 -14.39 -5.44 4.51
C ALA A 65 -15.93 -5.34 4.49
N GLN A 66 -16.57 -5.92 3.47
CA GLN A 66 -18.02 -5.95 3.36
C GLN A 66 -18.60 -7.02 4.27
N PRO A 67 -19.58 -6.66 5.13
CA PRO A 67 -20.11 -7.59 6.13
C PRO A 67 -20.82 -8.79 5.56
N ASP A 68 -21.35 -8.71 4.34
CA ASP A 68 -22.13 -9.75 3.67
C ASP A 68 -21.31 -10.66 2.73
N GLY A 69 -19.99 -10.48 2.68
CA GLY A 69 -19.09 -11.23 1.79
C GLY A 69 -19.30 -10.97 0.30
N LEU A 70 -19.96 -9.85 -0.07
CA LEU A 70 -20.32 -9.54 -1.46
C LEU A 70 -19.14 -9.61 -2.44
N TRP A 71 -18.01 -9.10 -2.05
CA TRP A 71 -16.82 -8.98 -2.90
C TRP A 71 -15.74 -10.02 -2.60
N ILE A 72 -15.73 -10.55 -1.39
CA ILE A 72 -14.78 -11.55 -0.92
C ILE A 72 -15.54 -12.73 -0.37
N GLY A 73 -15.25 -13.92 -0.89
CA GLY A 73 -15.84 -15.16 -0.42
C GLY A 73 -17.23 -15.44 -1.03
N ARG A 74 -18.21 -15.75 -0.20
CA ARG A 74 -19.55 -16.14 -0.64
C ARG A 74 -20.56 -15.07 -0.29
N ARG A 75 -21.22 -14.53 -1.31
CA ARG A 75 -22.28 -13.54 -1.13
C ARG A 75 -23.33 -14.01 -0.12
N GLY A 76 -23.71 -13.11 0.77
CA GLY A 76 -24.68 -13.38 1.83
C GLY A 76 -24.13 -14.11 3.04
N GLN A 77 -22.84 -14.44 3.06
CA GLN A 77 -22.18 -15.01 4.23
C GLN A 77 -21.39 -13.95 4.98
N PRO A 78 -21.64 -13.73 6.27
CA PRO A 78 -20.88 -12.76 7.06
C PRO A 78 -19.40 -13.11 7.09
N THR A 79 -18.55 -12.13 6.78
CA THR A 79 -17.09 -12.29 6.87
C THR A 79 -16.59 -12.20 8.31
N GLY A 80 -17.36 -11.56 9.20
CA GLY A 80 -16.94 -11.24 10.56
C GLY A 80 -15.89 -10.10 10.63
N VAL A 81 -15.51 -9.53 9.48
CA VAL A 81 -14.59 -8.39 9.39
C VAL A 81 -15.34 -7.20 8.80
N THR A 82 -15.48 -6.15 9.58
CA THR A 82 -16.22 -4.94 9.21
C THR A 82 -15.50 -3.71 9.75
N HIS A 83 -16.02 -2.52 9.45
CA HIS A 83 -15.52 -1.30 10.05
C HIS A 83 -15.70 -1.26 11.60
N ALA A 84 -16.66 -2.01 12.12
CA ALA A 84 -16.91 -2.10 13.55
C ALA A 84 -16.00 -3.09 14.30
N GLY A 85 -15.25 -3.92 13.59
CA GLY A 85 -14.33 -4.87 14.23
C GLY A 85 -13.99 -6.09 13.36
N PRO A 86 -13.13 -6.97 13.86
CA PRO A 86 -12.37 -6.84 15.12
C PRO A 86 -11.27 -5.76 15.06
N GLU A 87 -11.00 -5.12 16.18
CA GLU A 87 -9.94 -4.12 16.32
C GLU A 87 -8.58 -4.77 16.61
N LEU A 88 -7.49 -4.17 16.16
CA LEU A 88 -6.15 -4.56 16.56
C LEU A 88 -5.91 -4.08 18.01
N LYS A 89 -5.88 -4.99 18.95
CA LYS A 89 -5.75 -4.69 20.39
C LYS A 89 -4.38 -4.09 20.71
N GLY A 90 -4.36 -3.03 21.48
CA GLY A 90 -3.14 -2.29 21.81
C GLY A 90 -2.78 -1.20 20.79
N ALA A 91 -3.51 -1.10 19.68
CA ALA A 91 -3.37 -0.01 18.71
C ALA A 91 -4.43 1.08 18.91
N THR A 92 -4.15 2.27 18.41
CA THR A 92 -5.18 3.28 18.15
C THR A 92 -5.94 2.89 16.90
N ASN A 93 -7.24 2.64 17.00
CA ASN A 93 -8.07 2.21 15.88
C ASN A 93 -8.97 3.36 15.43
N VAL A 94 -8.89 3.76 14.16
CA VAL A 94 -9.64 4.86 13.57
C VAL A 94 -10.40 4.37 12.35
N VAL A 95 -11.71 4.67 12.32
CA VAL A 95 -12.55 4.46 11.14
C VAL A 95 -12.65 5.78 10.37
N LEU A 96 -12.29 5.75 9.10
CA LEU A 96 -12.36 6.88 8.19
C LEU A 96 -13.66 6.77 7.36
N PRO A 97 -14.59 7.72 7.50
CA PRO A 97 -15.85 7.65 6.77
C PRO A 97 -15.65 7.95 5.28
N ARG A 98 -16.38 7.24 4.45
CA ARG A 98 -16.49 7.47 3.00
C ARG A 98 -15.17 7.41 2.23
N VAL A 99 -14.22 6.65 2.69
CA VAL A 99 -12.98 6.35 1.95
C VAL A 99 -12.98 4.89 1.48
N ASP A 100 -12.36 4.61 0.36
CA ASP A 100 -12.16 3.24 -0.11
C ASP A 100 -10.91 2.60 0.52
N HIS A 101 -10.65 1.35 0.19
CA HIS A 101 -9.48 0.62 0.68
C HIS A 101 -8.15 1.37 0.48
N ARG A 102 -7.96 1.97 -0.69
CA ARG A 102 -6.72 2.68 -1.03
C ARG A 102 -6.63 4.05 -0.37
N GLU A 103 -7.76 4.74 -0.27
CA GLU A 103 -7.87 6.06 0.33
C GLU A 103 -7.55 6.07 1.83
N THR A 104 -7.58 4.91 2.50
CA THR A 104 -7.06 4.78 3.87
C THR A 104 -5.58 5.15 3.98
N SER A 105 -4.84 5.23 2.88
CA SER A 105 -3.41 5.55 2.86
C SER A 105 -3.08 6.95 2.36
N PHE A 106 -3.94 7.59 1.57
CA PHE A 106 -3.60 8.88 0.92
C PHE A 106 -4.69 9.94 0.96
N SER A 107 -5.89 9.65 1.47
CA SER A 107 -6.93 10.67 1.58
C SER A 107 -6.57 11.76 2.58
N PRO A 108 -7.14 12.97 2.47
CA PRO A 108 -6.95 14.02 3.46
C PRO A 108 -7.29 13.58 4.88
N ALA A 109 -8.32 12.75 5.05
CA ALA A 109 -8.71 12.20 6.34
C ALA A 109 -7.65 11.22 6.90
N ALA A 110 -7.07 10.37 6.05
CA ALA A 110 -5.97 9.48 6.43
C ALA A 110 -4.72 10.27 6.82
N PHE A 111 -4.39 11.30 6.06
CA PHE A 111 -3.28 12.20 6.39
C PHE A 111 -3.50 12.90 7.73
N GLU A 112 -4.68 13.45 7.97
CA GLU A 112 -4.99 14.13 9.23
C GLU A 112 -4.87 13.20 10.44
N ALA A 113 -5.46 12.01 10.36
CA ALA A 113 -5.39 11.01 11.42
C ALA A 113 -3.93 10.58 11.70
N THR A 114 -3.16 10.32 10.64
CA THR A 114 -1.74 9.96 10.73
C THR A 114 -0.91 11.09 11.34
N TYR A 115 -1.11 12.31 10.88
CA TYR A 115 -0.38 13.49 11.37
C TYR A 115 -0.66 13.73 12.85
N ARG A 116 -1.92 13.68 13.26
CA ARG A 116 -2.32 13.78 14.69
C ARG A 116 -1.69 12.69 15.53
N PHE A 117 -1.70 11.47 15.05
CA PHE A 117 -1.12 10.33 15.76
C PHE A 117 0.39 10.48 15.98
N ILE A 118 1.11 10.94 14.97
CA ILE A 118 2.57 11.10 15.05
C ILE A 118 2.96 12.33 15.88
N THR A 119 2.26 13.46 15.69
CA THR A 119 2.69 14.76 16.23
C THR A 119 1.92 15.21 17.46
N GLY A 120 0.78 14.57 17.79
CA GLY A 120 -0.13 14.98 18.85
C GLY A 120 -0.98 16.21 18.53
N ARG A 121 -0.92 16.75 17.30
CA ARG A 121 -1.64 17.97 16.90
C ARG A 121 -2.20 17.86 15.49
N ALA A 122 -3.20 18.69 15.18
CA ALA A 122 -3.75 18.79 13.84
C ALA A 122 -2.73 19.37 12.86
N PRO A 123 -2.76 18.96 11.57
CA PRO A 123 -2.06 19.70 10.53
C PRO A 123 -2.63 21.13 10.39
N ARG A 124 -1.83 22.04 9.90
CA ARG A 124 -2.28 23.44 9.71
C ARG A 124 -3.32 23.58 8.61
N THR A 125 -3.24 22.75 7.60
CA THR A 125 -4.17 22.69 6.47
C THR A 125 -4.20 21.27 5.92
N LEU A 126 -5.28 20.93 5.27
CA LEU A 126 -5.44 19.74 4.43
C LEU A 126 -5.39 20.07 2.95
N ASP A 127 -5.22 21.35 2.60
CA ASP A 127 -5.11 21.78 1.22
C ASP A 127 -3.81 21.29 0.61
N ILE A 128 -3.90 20.74 -0.60
CA ILE A 128 -2.73 20.34 -1.39
C ILE A 128 -2.17 21.60 -2.05
N VAL A 129 -1.03 22.06 -1.55
CA VAL A 129 -0.31 23.17 -2.14
C VAL A 129 0.56 22.65 -3.29
N PRO A 130 0.33 23.11 -4.55
CA PRO A 130 1.16 22.71 -5.67
C PRO A 130 2.62 23.08 -5.46
N GLU A 131 3.52 22.15 -5.66
CA GLU A 131 4.95 22.39 -5.58
C GLU A 131 5.41 23.39 -6.64
N GLN A 132 6.31 24.29 -6.26
CA GLN A 132 6.94 25.24 -7.18
C GLN A 132 7.89 24.53 -8.16
N ARG A 133 8.50 23.47 -7.70
CA ARG A 133 9.42 22.62 -8.46
C ARG A 133 9.14 21.17 -8.14
N THR A 134 8.56 20.47 -9.08
CA THR A 134 8.29 19.04 -8.94
C THR A 134 9.49 18.24 -9.39
N VAL A 135 10.03 17.42 -8.50
CA VAL A 135 11.14 16.51 -8.79
C VAL A 135 10.64 15.07 -8.71
N LEU A 136 10.76 14.35 -9.80
CA LEU A 136 10.37 12.95 -9.90
C LEU A 136 11.61 12.06 -9.76
N SER A 137 11.48 11.04 -8.97
CA SER A 137 12.46 9.95 -8.84
C SER A 137 11.74 8.68 -8.41
N GLY A 138 12.40 7.55 -8.57
CA GLY A 138 11.79 6.30 -8.18
C GLY A 138 12.76 5.14 -8.20
N GLN A 139 12.20 3.96 -8.08
CA GLN A 139 12.91 2.70 -8.18
C GLN A 139 12.21 1.80 -9.19
N VAL A 140 12.99 1.16 -10.06
CA VAL A 140 12.50 0.08 -10.92
C VAL A 140 12.75 -1.22 -10.17
N GLY A 141 11.68 -1.90 -9.85
CA GLY A 141 11.69 -3.21 -9.23
C GLY A 141 11.02 -4.24 -10.13
N GLY A 142 11.36 -5.49 -9.93
CA GLY A 142 10.78 -6.61 -10.65
C GLY A 142 10.50 -7.78 -9.73
N LEU A 143 9.60 -8.65 -10.19
CA LEU A 143 9.40 -9.96 -9.60
C LEU A 143 10.55 -10.88 -10.01
N GLY A 144 11.18 -11.53 -9.07
CA GLY A 144 12.28 -12.45 -9.33
C GLY A 144 12.43 -13.51 -8.25
N VAL A 145 13.15 -14.57 -8.57
CA VAL A 145 13.52 -15.59 -7.60
C VAL A 145 14.51 -15.00 -6.60
N SER A 146 14.40 -15.39 -5.34
CA SER A 146 15.33 -14.95 -4.30
C SER A 146 16.78 -15.23 -4.69
N SER A 147 17.63 -14.21 -4.65
CA SER A 147 19.06 -14.36 -4.94
C SER A 147 19.82 -15.05 -3.80
N THR A 148 19.25 -15.07 -2.59
CA THR A 148 19.85 -15.70 -1.40
C THR A 148 19.46 -17.18 -1.28
N ASP A 149 18.32 -17.57 -1.85
CA ASP A 149 17.84 -18.94 -1.88
C ASP A 149 17.08 -19.22 -3.20
N PRO A 150 17.77 -19.31 -4.33
CA PRO A 150 17.13 -19.58 -5.63
C PRO A 150 16.42 -20.94 -5.68
N ALA A 151 16.90 -21.92 -4.93
CA ALA A 151 16.34 -23.27 -4.91
C ALA A 151 14.98 -23.35 -4.21
N SER A 152 14.64 -22.39 -3.36
CA SER A 152 13.32 -22.35 -2.71
C SER A 152 12.17 -22.11 -3.68
N GLY A 153 12.45 -21.57 -4.86
CA GLY A 153 11.43 -21.11 -5.81
C GLY A 153 10.61 -19.91 -5.34
N ASN A 154 10.96 -19.32 -4.20
CA ASN A 154 10.26 -18.16 -3.67
C ASN A 154 10.51 -16.92 -4.51
N PHE A 155 9.45 -16.27 -4.92
CA PHE A 155 9.51 -14.99 -5.64
C PHE A 155 9.54 -13.84 -4.65
N GLN A 156 10.44 -12.89 -4.89
CA GLN A 156 10.49 -11.63 -4.16
C GLN A 156 10.00 -10.49 -5.06
N ASN A 157 9.13 -9.67 -4.51
CA ASN A 157 8.69 -8.43 -5.15
C ASN A 157 9.70 -7.31 -4.87
N ASN A 158 9.71 -6.32 -5.76
CA ASN A 158 10.50 -5.10 -5.60
C ASN A 158 12.02 -5.32 -5.54
N LEU A 159 12.52 -6.44 -6.08
CA LEU A 159 13.95 -6.56 -6.32
C LEU A 159 14.39 -5.49 -7.31
N PRO A 160 15.52 -4.81 -7.05
CA PRO A 160 16.07 -3.88 -8.03
C PRO A 160 16.24 -4.53 -9.40
N LEU A 161 15.88 -3.81 -10.47
CA LEU A 161 16.00 -4.29 -11.83
C LEU A 161 17.06 -3.47 -12.58
N PRO A 162 18.36 -3.77 -12.38
CA PRO A 162 19.45 -3.08 -13.08
C PRO A 162 19.38 -3.32 -14.59
N GLY A 163 19.80 -2.32 -15.36
CA GLY A 163 19.75 -2.38 -16.82
C GLY A 163 18.39 -2.00 -17.42
N ALA A 164 17.35 -1.84 -16.61
CA ALA A 164 16.09 -1.29 -17.10
C ALA A 164 16.30 0.16 -17.57
N ARG A 165 15.66 0.52 -18.69
CA ARG A 165 15.66 1.88 -19.24
C ARG A 165 14.40 2.61 -18.83
N VAL A 166 14.54 3.78 -18.23
CA VAL A 166 13.46 4.69 -17.89
C VAL A 166 13.50 5.87 -18.84
N GLU A 167 12.38 6.14 -19.50
CA GLU A 167 12.20 7.28 -20.39
C GLU A 167 10.97 8.07 -19.93
N ILE A 168 11.09 9.40 -19.90
CA ILE A 168 10.00 10.30 -19.50
C ILE A 168 9.69 11.21 -20.68
N PHE A 169 8.45 11.13 -21.16
CA PHE A 169 7.97 11.95 -22.26
C PHE A 169 6.99 13.00 -21.74
N ALA A 170 7.18 14.25 -22.12
CA ALA A 170 6.16 15.26 -21.93
C ALA A 170 4.99 14.99 -22.88
N LEU A 171 3.77 15.08 -22.33
CA LEU A 171 2.56 14.89 -23.13
C LEU A 171 1.88 16.23 -23.43
N ASP A 172 1.13 16.24 -24.51
CA ASP A 172 0.18 17.31 -24.79
C ASP A 172 -1.03 17.16 -23.84
N PRO A 173 -1.38 18.18 -23.05
CA PRO A 173 -2.47 18.07 -22.08
C PRO A 173 -3.86 17.96 -22.72
N ALA A 174 -4.00 18.32 -23.99
CA ALA A 174 -5.27 18.24 -24.69
C ALA A 174 -5.46 16.90 -25.42
N THR A 175 -4.39 16.35 -25.98
CA THR A 175 -4.45 15.12 -26.80
C THR A 175 -3.89 13.90 -26.11
N GLY A 176 -3.02 14.07 -25.09
CA GLY A 176 -2.27 13.00 -24.48
C GLY A 176 -1.10 12.47 -25.30
N GLU A 177 -0.84 13.08 -26.48
CA GLU A 177 0.25 12.65 -27.34
C GLU A 177 1.62 13.11 -26.83
N ARG A 178 2.67 12.35 -27.16
CA ARG A 178 4.04 12.71 -26.81
C ARG A 178 4.50 13.96 -27.56
N ARG A 179 5.10 14.89 -26.82
CA ARG A 179 5.70 16.10 -27.36
C ARG A 179 7.18 15.88 -27.68
N GLY A 180 7.47 15.19 -28.79
CA GLY A 180 8.84 14.97 -29.25
C GLY A 180 9.60 13.88 -28.51
N ALA A 181 10.92 14.02 -28.42
CA ALA A 181 11.80 13.05 -27.78
C ALA A 181 11.63 13.01 -26.26
N ALA A 182 12.13 11.94 -25.63
CA ALA A 182 12.14 11.81 -24.18
C ALA A 182 12.87 13.00 -23.53
N ALA A 183 12.19 13.64 -22.58
CA ALA A 183 12.76 14.71 -21.77
C ALA A 183 13.78 14.20 -20.75
N HIS A 184 13.75 12.93 -20.43
CA HIS A 184 14.70 12.24 -19.58
C HIS A 184 14.84 10.79 -20.04
N THR A 185 16.07 10.31 -20.04
CA THR A 185 16.40 8.90 -20.32
C THR A 185 17.48 8.47 -19.36
N GLN A 186 17.26 7.33 -18.69
CA GLN A 186 18.26 6.75 -17.79
C GLN A 186 18.21 5.23 -17.82
N THR A 187 19.38 4.59 -17.87
CA THR A 187 19.52 3.18 -17.55
C THR A 187 19.80 3.05 -16.06
N VAL A 188 18.98 2.26 -15.36
CA VAL A 188 19.08 2.12 -13.91
C VAL A 188 20.26 1.26 -13.51
N ALA A 189 20.98 1.67 -12.48
CA ALA A 189 22.11 0.96 -11.90
C ALA A 189 21.65 -0.18 -10.96
N ALA A 190 22.59 -0.82 -10.28
CA ALA A 190 22.37 -2.00 -9.44
C ALA A 190 21.28 -1.85 -8.36
N VAL A 191 21.08 -0.65 -7.84
CA VAL A 191 20.05 -0.38 -6.83
C VAL A 191 18.66 -0.08 -7.42
N GLY A 192 18.52 -0.09 -8.75
CA GLY A 192 17.25 0.12 -9.45
C GLY A 192 16.73 1.55 -9.43
N ARG A 193 17.44 2.53 -8.88
CA ARG A 193 16.97 3.92 -8.75
C ARG A 193 17.12 4.70 -10.04
N TRP A 194 16.14 5.56 -10.30
CA TRP A 194 16.15 6.53 -11.39
C TRP A 194 15.80 7.94 -10.89
N GLY A 195 16.17 8.94 -11.69
CA GLY A 195 16.02 10.35 -11.37
C GLY A 195 17.25 10.90 -10.64
N PRO A 196 17.21 12.16 -10.18
CA PRO A 196 16.05 13.06 -10.20
C PRO A 196 15.73 13.63 -11.60
N PHE A 197 14.47 13.78 -11.92
CA PHE A 197 13.96 14.50 -13.08
C PHE A 197 13.12 15.69 -12.62
N THR A 198 13.46 16.91 -13.05
CA THR A 198 12.67 18.10 -12.73
C THR A 198 11.57 18.27 -13.77
N ALA A 199 10.33 18.07 -13.37
CA ALA A 199 9.16 18.22 -14.20
C ALA A 199 8.72 19.69 -14.30
N ARG A 200 8.13 20.07 -15.43
CA ARG A 200 7.44 21.35 -15.58
C ARG A 200 6.12 21.33 -14.82
N ARG A 201 5.81 22.43 -14.18
CA ARG A 201 4.56 22.57 -13.44
C ARG A 201 3.34 22.39 -14.36
N GLY A 202 2.39 21.57 -13.93
CA GLY A 202 1.11 21.37 -14.61
C GLY A 202 1.14 20.63 -15.94
N GLY A 203 2.27 20.03 -16.31
CA GLY A 203 2.39 19.19 -17.51
C GLY A 203 2.14 17.72 -17.19
N PRO A 204 1.35 16.99 -17.99
CA PRO A 204 1.30 15.54 -17.91
C PRO A 204 2.57 14.92 -18.51
N TYR A 205 2.98 13.80 -17.94
CA TYR A 205 4.12 13.03 -18.39
C TYR A 205 3.76 11.55 -18.49
N GLU A 206 4.38 10.87 -19.44
CA GLU A 206 4.38 9.42 -19.52
C GLU A 206 5.75 8.91 -19.07
N VAL A 207 5.76 7.93 -18.19
CA VAL A 207 6.97 7.22 -17.76
C VAL A 207 6.96 5.84 -18.40
N VAL A 208 7.92 5.57 -19.23
CA VAL A 208 8.10 4.28 -19.91
C VAL A 208 9.28 3.56 -19.29
N VAL A 209 9.05 2.31 -18.89
CA VAL A 209 10.10 1.44 -18.37
C VAL A 209 10.25 0.26 -19.30
N THR A 210 11.46 0.09 -19.85
CA THR A 210 11.80 -1.05 -20.72
C THR A 210 12.87 -1.89 -20.03
N ALA A 211 12.65 -3.19 -19.95
CA ALA A 211 13.60 -4.14 -19.37
C ALA A 211 13.85 -5.29 -20.34
N ALA A 212 15.12 -5.60 -20.58
CA ALA A 212 15.50 -6.71 -21.46
C ALA A 212 14.95 -8.05 -20.93
N GLY A 213 14.43 -8.88 -21.83
CA GLY A 213 13.86 -10.18 -21.48
C GLY A 213 12.50 -10.12 -20.75
N ARG A 214 11.91 -8.94 -20.61
CA ARG A 214 10.56 -8.72 -20.09
C ARG A 214 9.72 -8.22 -21.26
N GLY A 215 8.87 -9.07 -21.80
CA GLY A 215 7.90 -8.66 -22.84
C GLY A 215 6.90 -7.64 -22.27
N PRO A 216 6.17 -6.94 -23.15
CA PRO A 216 5.00 -6.17 -22.70
C PRO A 216 4.01 -7.13 -22.03
N PRO A 217 3.23 -6.65 -21.05
CA PRO A 217 2.21 -7.44 -20.42
C PRO A 217 1.15 -7.90 -21.40
#